data_df570ad71ab3c91eaaab1d2031165eba
#
_entry.id   df570ad71ab3c91eaaab1d2031165eba
#
_cell.length_a   1.000
_cell.length_b   1.000
_cell.length_c   1.000
_cell.angle_alpha   90.00
_cell.angle_beta   90.00
_cell.angle_gamma   90.00
#
_symmetry.space_group_name_H-M   'P 1'
#
loop_
_entity.id
_entity.type
_entity.pdbx_description
1 polymer ?
#
loop_
_entity_poly.entity_id
_entity_poly.type
_entity_poly.pdbx_seq_one_letter_code
_entity_poly.pdbx_strand_id
1 'polypeptide(L)'
;MIMVLLVALAFAFAAGCTNGGNGNTGKELKQLNFGYQPSTHQVSYMIAMDKGWWGEALEKHGYTAVKSQNEYQFATGAPEIQSMLAGEIDVAYVGSAPVLSGIANGLDAKIVAAVQTQGSGLVVGKNVEYNGPESLKGKIIATFPEGTIQDTLIRKWLKANNIDPDKDVDIRGMGSGDAITALTAGSVDAIFVPAPSPTIAVEDGVGKIVAWSGEMEENHGCCVLIVSGKLIRENPELVTDIVKTHIRASDYSTAHLDEAAEVFAGYTKNTKDVIEKSFNNWDGKWVSDPRVIEDSVMNYVKEQVKLGYLKEDLPVDSVFDFSFYEAATAKA
;
A
#
# COMPACT_ATOMS: atom_id res chain seq x y z
N MET A 1 -43.31 -24.53 46.25
CA MET A 1 -42.98 -25.95 46.05
C MET A 1 -43.16 -26.24 44.59
N ILE A 2 -42.10 -26.03 43.75
CA ILE A 2 -42.11 -26.24 42.32
C ILE A 2 -41.06 -27.31 42.00
N MET A 3 -41.56 -28.39 41.44
CA MET A 3 -40.83 -29.64 41.16
C MET A 3 -40.11 -29.50 39.81
N VAL A 4 -38.79 -29.62 39.80
CA VAL A 4 -37.95 -29.63 38.59
C VAL A 4 -37.81 -31.07 38.10
N LEU A 5 -38.30 -31.34 36.89
CA LEU A 5 -38.14 -32.63 36.22
C LEU A 5 -36.81 -32.64 35.48
N LEU A 6 -35.91 -33.52 35.85
CA LEU A 6 -34.69 -33.87 35.13
C LEU A 6 -35.02 -34.94 34.06
N VAL A 7 -34.88 -34.61 32.79
CA VAL A 7 -34.93 -35.59 31.70
C VAL A 7 -33.48 -35.95 31.32
N ALA A 8 -33.11 -37.20 31.61
CA ALA A 8 -31.84 -37.77 31.17
C ALA A 8 -32.02 -38.37 29.76
N LEU A 9 -31.30 -37.81 28.74
CA LEU A 9 -31.19 -38.43 27.43
C LEU A 9 -29.94 -39.32 27.39
N ALA A 10 -30.17 -40.63 27.26
CA ALA A 10 -29.12 -41.59 26.98
C ALA A 10 -28.79 -41.60 25.50
N PHE A 11 -27.53 -41.25 25.10
CA PHE A 11 -27.02 -41.46 23.77
C PHE A 11 -26.41 -42.85 23.65
N ALA A 12 -27.03 -43.69 22.80
CA ALA A 12 -26.49 -44.98 22.40
C ALA A 12 -25.33 -44.81 21.42
N PHE A 13 -24.15 -45.31 21.74
CA PHE A 13 -23.03 -45.44 20.81
C PHE A 13 -23.32 -46.58 19.80
N ALA A 14 -23.53 -46.22 18.54
CA ALA A 14 -23.49 -47.18 17.45
C ALA A 14 -22.05 -47.25 16.93
N ALA A 15 -21.36 -48.36 17.14
CA ALA A 15 -20.10 -48.70 16.50
C ALA A 15 -20.39 -49.05 15.04
N GLY A 16 -19.99 -48.18 14.10
CA GLY A 16 -20.09 -48.36 12.65
C GLY A 16 -18.71 -48.51 12.06
N CYS A 17 -18.53 -49.56 11.28
CA CYS A 17 -17.34 -50.15 10.70
C CYS A 17 -16.43 -49.18 9.93
N THR A 18 -15.15 -49.42 10.09
CA THR A 18 -14.02 -49.01 9.27
C THR A 18 -14.26 -49.23 7.78
N ASN A 19 -14.22 -48.13 7.01
CA ASN A 19 -13.98 -48.22 5.60
C ASN A 19 -12.66 -47.45 5.36
N GLY A 20 -11.62 -48.16 4.85
CA GLY A 20 -10.33 -47.61 4.51
C GLY A 20 -10.47 -46.64 3.36
N GLY A 21 -10.56 -45.36 3.66
CA GLY A 21 -10.43 -44.27 2.75
C GLY A 21 -8.98 -43.85 2.72
N ASN A 22 -8.38 -43.89 1.55
CA ASN A 22 -7.03 -43.40 1.22
C ASN A 22 -6.92 -41.95 1.72
N GLY A 23 -6.39 -41.75 2.92
CA GLY A 23 -6.14 -40.44 3.50
C GLY A 23 -4.97 -39.80 2.78
N ASN A 24 -5.28 -39.04 1.74
CA ASN A 24 -4.36 -38.00 1.28
C ASN A 24 -4.38 -36.93 2.40
N THR A 25 -3.51 -37.08 3.40
CA THR A 25 -3.25 -36.06 4.41
C THR A 25 -2.46 -34.93 3.76
N GLY A 26 -3.13 -34.16 2.89
CA GLY A 26 -2.61 -32.88 2.44
C GLY A 26 -2.34 -32.06 3.71
N LYS A 27 -1.07 -31.67 3.91
CA LYS A 27 -0.68 -30.81 5.01
C LYS A 27 -1.55 -29.54 4.91
N GLU A 28 -2.30 -29.21 5.94
CA GLU A 28 -3.10 -27.99 5.96
C GLU A 28 -2.16 -26.79 5.82
N LEU A 29 -2.40 -25.98 4.78
CA LEU A 29 -1.56 -24.80 4.50
C LEU A 29 -1.90 -23.68 5.47
N LYS A 30 -0.89 -23.00 5.98
CA LYS A 30 -1.05 -21.80 6.80
C LYS A 30 -1.46 -20.64 5.90
N GLN A 31 -2.35 -19.78 6.39
CA GLN A 31 -2.71 -18.56 5.69
C GLN A 31 -1.60 -17.52 5.82
N LEU A 32 -1.26 -16.86 4.71
CA LEU A 32 -0.41 -15.67 4.69
C LEU A 32 -1.27 -14.47 4.32
N ASN A 33 -1.33 -13.48 5.20
CA ASN A 33 -2.22 -12.34 5.06
C ASN A 33 -1.48 -11.14 4.49
N PHE A 34 -2.04 -10.57 3.42
CA PHE A 34 -1.49 -9.40 2.73
C PHE A 34 -2.32 -8.14 3.02
N GLY A 35 -1.63 -7.03 3.33
CA GLY A 35 -2.21 -5.69 3.33
C GLY A 35 -1.88 -4.94 2.04
N TYR A 36 -2.84 -4.13 1.56
CA TYR A 36 -2.62 -3.27 0.41
C TYR A 36 -3.63 -2.11 0.34
N GLN A 37 -3.34 -1.12 -0.49
CA GLN A 37 -4.22 0.01 -0.77
C GLN A 37 -4.68 -0.02 -2.24
N PRO A 38 -5.92 0.42 -2.55
CA PRO A 38 -6.46 0.39 -3.92
C PRO A 38 -5.92 1.55 -4.77
N SER A 39 -4.60 1.56 -5.00
CA SER A 39 -3.91 2.52 -5.86
C SER A 39 -3.12 1.80 -6.96
N THR A 40 -2.92 2.47 -8.08
CA THR A 40 -2.11 1.93 -9.20
C THR A 40 -0.65 1.70 -8.81
N HIS A 41 -0.22 2.29 -7.69
CA HIS A 41 1.11 2.05 -7.11
C HIS A 41 1.35 0.58 -6.76
N GLN A 42 0.29 -0.16 -6.40
CA GLN A 42 0.38 -1.52 -5.86
C GLN A 42 -0.16 -2.59 -6.81
N VAL A 43 -0.26 -2.27 -8.10
CA VAL A 43 -0.81 -3.20 -9.10
C VAL A 43 -0.02 -4.51 -9.20
N SER A 44 1.29 -4.49 -8.92
CA SER A 44 2.13 -5.70 -8.91
C SER A 44 1.60 -6.77 -7.95
N TYR A 45 1.10 -6.36 -6.77
CA TYR A 45 0.43 -7.28 -5.85
C TYR A 45 -0.79 -7.93 -6.49
N MET A 46 -1.64 -7.12 -7.13
CA MET A 46 -2.89 -7.57 -7.75
C MET A 46 -2.66 -8.50 -8.94
N ILE A 47 -1.64 -8.20 -9.76
CA ILE A 47 -1.20 -9.06 -10.86
C ILE A 47 -0.75 -10.42 -10.34
N ALA A 48 0.10 -10.46 -9.32
CA ALA A 48 0.59 -11.72 -8.76
C ALA A 48 -0.55 -12.56 -8.16
N MET A 49 -1.56 -11.92 -7.59
CA MET A 49 -2.75 -12.58 -7.06
C MET A 49 -3.63 -13.13 -8.19
N ASP A 50 -3.92 -12.31 -9.20
CA ASP A 50 -4.77 -12.66 -10.32
C ASP A 50 -4.16 -13.79 -11.17
N LYS A 51 -2.85 -13.79 -11.36
CA LYS A 51 -2.10 -14.83 -12.07
C LYS A 51 -1.87 -16.12 -11.27
N GLY A 52 -2.26 -16.14 -9.98
CA GLY A 52 -2.00 -17.28 -9.09
C GLY A 52 -0.53 -17.44 -8.67
N TRP A 53 0.33 -16.44 -8.94
CA TRP A 53 1.76 -16.54 -8.64
C TRP A 53 2.06 -16.54 -7.14
N TRP A 54 1.18 -15.93 -6.33
CA TRP A 54 1.29 -16.08 -4.88
C TRP A 54 1.09 -17.54 -4.45
N GLY A 55 0.08 -18.25 -4.99
CA GLY A 55 -0.08 -19.67 -4.71
C GLY A 55 1.17 -20.48 -5.08
N GLU A 56 1.70 -20.29 -6.30
CA GLU A 56 2.93 -20.96 -6.77
C GLU A 56 4.13 -20.74 -5.83
N ALA A 57 4.29 -19.51 -5.30
CA ALA A 57 5.40 -19.16 -4.43
C ALA A 57 5.24 -19.67 -3.01
N LEU A 58 4.03 -19.68 -2.46
CA LEU A 58 3.75 -19.90 -1.04
C LEU A 58 3.55 -21.39 -0.70
N GLU A 59 2.90 -22.17 -1.57
CA GLU A 59 2.52 -23.55 -1.27
C GLU A 59 3.69 -24.47 -0.94
N LYS A 60 4.83 -24.32 -1.62
CA LYS A 60 6.05 -25.10 -1.35
C LYS A 60 6.64 -24.86 0.05
N HIS A 61 6.30 -23.73 0.69
CA HIS A 61 6.66 -23.39 2.06
C HIS A 61 5.55 -23.75 3.08
N GLY A 62 4.44 -24.34 2.62
CA GLY A 62 3.32 -24.72 3.45
C GLY A 62 2.39 -23.55 3.80
N TYR A 63 2.39 -22.50 2.96
CA TYR A 63 1.51 -21.35 3.07
C TYR A 63 0.57 -21.23 1.88
N THR A 64 -0.49 -20.47 2.03
CA THR A 64 -1.41 -20.10 0.95
C THR A 64 -1.90 -18.68 1.13
N ALA A 65 -2.21 -18.03 0.00
CA ALA A 65 -2.96 -16.79 -0.04
C ALA A 65 -4.06 -16.93 -1.09
N VAL A 66 -5.29 -16.70 -0.71
CA VAL A 66 -6.47 -16.84 -1.57
C VAL A 66 -7.10 -15.48 -1.77
N LYS A 67 -7.37 -15.12 -3.04
CA LYS A 67 -8.05 -13.87 -3.40
C LYS A 67 -9.33 -13.69 -2.57
N SER A 68 -9.52 -12.50 -2.05
CA SER A 68 -10.66 -12.10 -1.21
C SER A 68 -10.77 -12.82 0.15
N GLN A 69 -9.79 -13.63 0.54
CA GLN A 69 -9.77 -14.28 1.87
C GLN A 69 -8.57 -13.83 2.71
N ASN A 70 -7.40 -13.69 2.10
CA ASN A 70 -6.16 -13.30 2.75
C ASN A 70 -5.68 -11.91 2.30
N GLU A 71 -6.59 -11.12 1.75
CA GLU A 71 -6.37 -9.78 1.26
C GLU A 71 -7.08 -8.76 2.14
N TYR A 72 -6.30 -7.85 2.71
CA TYR A 72 -6.82 -6.78 3.55
C TYR A 72 -6.60 -5.44 2.85
N GLN A 73 -7.68 -4.82 2.41
CA GLN A 73 -7.65 -3.55 1.71
C GLN A 73 -7.82 -2.39 2.70
N PHE A 74 -6.90 -1.43 2.65
CA PHE A 74 -6.89 -0.25 3.52
C PHE A 74 -7.05 1.03 2.69
N ALA A 75 -7.74 2.02 3.24
CA ALA A 75 -7.90 3.32 2.59
C ALA A 75 -6.60 4.15 2.63
N THR A 76 -5.77 3.95 3.66
CA THR A 76 -4.50 4.68 3.87
C THR A 76 -3.50 3.78 4.63
N GLY A 77 -2.23 4.20 4.69
CA GLY A 77 -1.17 3.36 5.28
C GLY A 77 -1.20 3.22 6.80
N ALA A 78 -1.73 4.20 7.55
CA ALA A 78 -1.69 4.11 9.01
C ALA A 78 -2.54 2.96 9.59
N PRO A 79 -3.80 2.72 9.16
CA PRO A 79 -4.57 1.53 9.57
C PRO A 79 -3.90 0.22 9.15
N GLU A 80 -3.25 0.19 7.99
CA GLU A 80 -2.53 -0.98 7.48
C GLU A 80 -1.34 -1.34 8.41
N ILE A 81 -0.56 -0.35 8.81
CA ILE A 81 0.54 -0.54 9.78
C ILE A 81 0.01 -0.98 11.16
N GLN A 82 -1.14 -0.45 11.61
CA GLN A 82 -1.77 -0.91 12.85
C GLN A 82 -2.19 -2.37 12.78
N SER A 83 -2.73 -2.82 11.64
CA SER A 83 -3.10 -4.22 11.42
C SER A 83 -1.87 -5.13 11.43
N MET A 84 -0.73 -4.69 10.88
CA MET A 84 0.53 -5.44 10.96
C MET A 84 1.09 -5.47 12.39
N LEU A 85 1.01 -4.37 13.14
CA LEU A 85 1.37 -4.33 14.57
C LEU A 85 0.52 -5.28 15.40
N ALA A 86 -0.76 -5.42 15.06
CA ALA A 86 -1.67 -6.37 15.70
C ALA A 86 -1.41 -7.84 15.28
N GLY A 87 -0.56 -8.08 14.28
CA GLY A 87 -0.28 -9.42 13.75
C GLY A 87 -1.39 -9.99 12.86
N GLU A 88 -2.26 -9.14 12.33
CA GLU A 88 -3.36 -9.54 11.44
C GLU A 88 -2.90 -9.72 9.99
N ILE A 89 -1.86 -8.99 9.57
CA ILE A 89 -1.20 -9.12 8.27
C ILE A 89 0.29 -9.42 8.44
N ASP A 90 0.84 -10.20 7.52
CA ASP A 90 2.23 -10.67 7.54
C ASP A 90 3.10 -9.91 6.54
N VAL A 91 2.51 -9.48 5.44
CA VAL A 91 3.13 -8.79 4.31
C VAL A 91 2.28 -7.58 3.92
N ALA A 92 2.90 -6.44 3.63
CA ALA A 92 2.14 -5.26 3.22
C ALA A 92 2.79 -4.51 2.06
N TYR A 93 1.93 -4.00 1.19
CA TYR A 93 2.23 -3.07 0.12
C TYR A 93 1.77 -1.67 0.54
N VAL A 94 2.64 -0.89 1.12
CA VAL A 94 2.29 0.32 1.86
C VAL A 94 3.21 1.49 1.53
N GLY A 95 2.78 2.71 1.81
CA GLY A 95 3.65 3.89 1.73
C GLY A 95 4.84 3.80 2.69
N SER A 96 6.03 4.23 2.26
CA SER A 96 7.26 4.14 3.06
C SER A 96 7.17 4.96 4.37
N ALA A 97 6.56 6.14 4.35
CA ALA A 97 6.48 7.01 5.52
C ALA A 97 5.66 6.41 6.70
N PRO A 98 4.47 5.80 6.49
CA PRO A 98 3.78 5.06 7.55
C PRO A 98 4.62 3.91 8.15
N VAL A 99 5.46 3.26 7.33
CA VAL A 99 6.39 2.21 7.83
C VAL A 99 7.37 2.78 8.82
N LEU A 100 7.97 3.95 8.52
CA LEU A 100 8.92 4.63 9.42
C LEU A 100 8.27 4.93 10.76
N SER A 101 7.06 5.50 10.74
CA SER A 101 6.29 5.74 11.96
C SER A 101 5.96 4.44 12.71
N GLY A 102 5.65 3.37 11.99
CA GLY A 102 5.41 2.04 12.56
C GLY A 102 6.65 1.51 13.29
N ILE A 103 7.82 1.52 12.63
CA ILE A 103 9.09 1.04 13.19
C ILE A 103 9.46 1.85 14.44
N ALA A 104 9.34 3.19 14.39
CA ALA A 104 9.58 4.04 15.55
C ALA A 104 8.64 3.75 16.74
N ASN A 105 7.47 3.17 16.48
CA ASN A 105 6.50 2.74 17.49
C ASN A 105 6.52 1.22 17.77
N GLY A 106 7.59 0.52 17.38
CA GLY A 106 7.83 -0.87 17.75
C GLY A 106 7.33 -1.90 16.73
N LEU A 107 7.00 -1.50 15.51
CA LEU A 107 6.72 -2.46 14.42
C LEU A 107 7.99 -3.26 14.13
N ASP A 108 7.90 -4.57 14.31
CA ASP A 108 8.92 -5.54 13.93
C ASP A 108 8.67 -5.97 12.47
N ALA A 109 9.16 -5.18 11.54
CA ALA A 109 9.11 -5.44 10.10
C ALA A 109 10.28 -4.79 9.37
N LYS A 110 10.53 -5.20 8.12
CA LYS A 110 11.56 -4.62 7.24
C LYS A 110 11.01 -4.34 5.86
N ILE A 111 11.52 -3.28 5.23
CA ILE A 111 11.39 -3.08 3.79
C ILE A 111 12.32 -4.06 3.10
N VAL A 112 11.77 -4.96 2.30
CA VAL A 112 12.51 -6.00 1.57
C VAL A 112 12.55 -5.76 0.06
N ALA A 113 11.67 -4.88 -0.46
CA ALA A 113 11.68 -4.43 -1.85
C ALA A 113 11.06 -3.03 -1.97
N ALA A 114 11.43 -2.30 -3.01
CA ALA A 114 10.65 -1.15 -3.48
C ALA A 114 9.38 -1.66 -4.20
N VAL A 115 8.38 -0.80 -4.31
CA VAL A 115 7.17 -1.09 -5.09
C VAL A 115 6.99 -0.04 -6.18
N GLN A 116 7.17 1.24 -5.82
CA GLN A 116 6.87 2.31 -6.77
C GLN A 116 7.50 3.63 -6.30
N THR A 117 7.91 4.46 -7.28
CA THR A 117 8.36 5.84 -7.08
C THR A 117 7.35 6.83 -7.66
N GLN A 118 7.24 8.01 -7.06
CA GLN A 118 6.39 9.12 -7.56
C GLN A 118 4.88 8.76 -7.63
N GLY A 119 4.15 9.24 -8.63
CA GLY A 119 2.80 8.78 -8.98
C GLY A 119 1.65 9.41 -8.20
N SER A 120 1.88 10.47 -7.43
CA SER A 120 0.80 11.27 -6.83
C SER A 120 0.61 12.58 -7.57
N GLY A 121 -0.64 13.04 -7.71
CA GLY A 121 -0.95 14.27 -8.43
C GLY A 121 -1.65 15.31 -7.56
N LEU A 122 -1.25 16.57 -7.74
CA LEU A 122 -1.95 17.74 -7.21
C LEU A 122 -3.03 18.17 -8.22
N VAL A 123 -4.28 18.07 -7.80
CA VAL A 123 -5.44 18.44 -8.60
C VAL A 123 -6.10 19.65 -7.94
N VAL A 124 -6.31 20.72 -8.68
CA VAL A 124 -7.14 21.83 -8.23
C VAL A 124 -8.55 21.72 -8.80
N GLY A 125 -9.55 22.12 -8.01
CA GLY A 125 -10.95 22.11 -8.44
C GLY A 125 -11.19 22.95 -9.70
N LYS A 126 -12.15 22.55 -10.53
CA LYS A 126 -12.43 23.20 -11.82
C LYS A 126 -12.67 24.70 -11.75
N ASN A 127 -13.11 25.21 -10.62
CA ASN A 127 -13.38 26.63 -10.40
C ASN A 127 -12.22 27.35 -9.70
N VAL A 128 -11.11 26.65 -9.42
CA VAL A 128 -9.94 27.23 -8.77
C VAL A 128 -8.98 27.74 -9.84
N GLU A 129 -8.69 29.02 -9.82
CA GLU A 129 -7.63 29.61 -10.66
C GLU A 129 -6.27 29.21 -10.10
N TYR A 130 -5.43 28.63 -10.94
CA TYR A 130 -4.09 28.21 -10.57
C TYR A 130 -3.06 28.75 -11.57
N ASN A 131 -2.18 29.60 -11.06
CA ASN A 131 -1.10 30.28 -11.79
C ASN A 131 0.27 30.01 -11.14
N GLY A 132 0.40 28.89 -10.44
CA GLY A 132 1.57 28.47 -9.68
C GLY A 132 1.27 28.23 -8.21
N PRO A 133 2.26 27.74 -7.40
CA PRO A 133 2.07 27.34 -6.01
C PRO A 133 1.43 28.41 -5.13
N GLU A 134 1.77 29.69 -5.34
CA GLU A 134 1.22 30.83 -4.60
C GLU A 134 -0.31 30.91 -4.64
N SER A 135 -0.94 30.37 -5.68
CA SER A 135 -2.40 30.32 -5.84
C SER A 135 -3.07 29.43 -4.78
N LEU A 136 -2.30 28.61 -4.07
CA LEU A 136 -2.79 27.73 -3.00
C LEU A 136 -2.94 28.46 -1.65
N LYS A 137 -2.39 29.67 -1.49
CA LYS A 137 -2.57 30.44 -0.24
C LYS A 137 -4.04 30.69 0.06
N GLY A 138 -4.45 30.47 1.29
CA GLY A 138 -5.83 30.55 1.74
C GLY A 138 -6.74 29.41 1.27
N LYS A 139 -6.18 28.38 0.63
CA LYS A 139 -6.92 27.23 0.08
C LYS A 139 -6.96 26.06 1.05
N ILE A 140 -7.99 25.22 0.88
CA ILE A 140 -8.16 23.95 1.59
C ILE A 140 -7.65 22.85 0.67
N ILE A 141 -6.64 22.10 1.14
CA ILE A 141 -6.00 21.00 0.39
C ILE A 141 -6.28 19.69 1.11
N ALA A 142 -6.97 18.75 0.46
CA ALA A 142 -7.11 17.41 0.99
C ALA A 142 -5.94 16.53 0.51
N THR A 143 -5.38 15.74 1.43
CA THR A 143 -4.33 14.77 1.14
C THR A 143 -4.47 13.56 2.06
N PHE A 144 -3.62 12.56 1.95
CA PHE A 144 -3.61 11.48 2.91
C PHE A 144 -3.25 12.00 4.31
N PRO A 145 -3.67 11.29 5.39
CA PRO A 145 -3.45 11.74 6.76
C PRO A 145 -1.99 12.01 7.10
N GLU A 146 -1.78 12.78 8.17
CA GLU A 146 -0.46 13.10 8.71
C GLU A 146 0.44 11.87 8.85
N GLY A 147 1.72 12.05 8.53
CA GLY A 147 2.71 10.98 8.55
C GLY A 147 2.71 10.07 7.33
N THR A 148 1.87 10.32 6.32
CA THR A 148 1.93 9.65 5.02
C THR A 148 2.94 10.32 4.07
N ILE A 149 3.26 9.66 2.94
CA ILE A 149 4.12 10.24 1.90
C ILE A 149 3.50 11.53 1.35
N GLN A 150 2.20 11.50 1.03
CA GLN A 150 1.52 12.63 0.43
C GLN A 150 1.51 13.84 1.38
N ASP A 151 1.20 13.64 2.66
CA ASP A 151 1.25 14.71 3.65
C ASP A 151 2.67 15.28 3.81
N THR A 152 3.67 14.42 3.99
CA THR A 152 5.06 14.82 4.14
C THR A 152 5.55 15.61 2.93
N LEU A 153 5.25 15.11 1.71
CA LEU A 153 5.72 15.70 0.47
C LEU A 153 5.05 17.04 0.16
N ILE A 154 3.72 17.13 0.32
CA ILE A 154 3.01 18.39 0.05
C ILE A 154 3.45 19.49 1.03
N ARG A 155 3.63 19.19 2.32
CA ARG A 155 4.14 20.15 3.31
C ARG A 155 5.55 20.63 2.97
N LYS A 156 6.44 19.73 2.58
CA LYS A 156 7.80 20.04 2.14
C LYS A 156 7.79 20.94 0.90
N TRP A 157 6.97 20.58 -0.10
CA TRP A 157 6.86 21.33 -1.34
C TRP A 157 6.27 22.74 -1.15
N LEU A 158 5.23 22.88 -0.30
CA LEU A 158 4.68 24.18 0.05
C LEU A 158 5.75 25.07 0.70
N LYS A 159 6.50 24.56 1.69
CA LYS A 159 7.61 25.30 2.31
C LYS A 159 8.68 25.73 1.29
N ALA A 160 9.04 24.86 0.36
CA ALA A 160 10.00 25.19 -0.70
C ALA A 160 9.51 26.33 -1.62
N ASN A 161 8.18 26.52 -1.71
CA ASN A 161 7.55 27.61 -2.47
C ASN A 161 7.13 28.80 -1.57
N ASN A 162 7.73 28.97 -0.40
CA ASN A 162 7.45 30.06 0.54
C ASN A 162 5.98 30.12 1.02
N ILE A 163 5.33 28.96 1.17
CA ILE A 163 3.99 28.80 1.71
C ILE A 163 4.12 28.03 3.03
N ASP A 164 3.69 28.63 4.13
CA ASP A 164 3.67 27.95 5.42
C ASP A 164 2.49 26.97 5.47
N PRO A 165 2.72 25.65 5.51
CA PRO A 165 1.64 24.66 5.46
C PRO A 165 0.73 24.66 6.68
N ASP A 166 1.12 25.34 7.76
CA ASP A 166 0.37 25.41 9.02
C ASP A 166 -0.37 26.74 9.19
N LYS A 167 -0.09 27.74 8.32
CA LYS A 167 -0.70 29.08 8.41
C LYS A 167 -1.35 29.56 7.12
N ASP A 168 -0.74 29.23 5.98
CA ASP A 168 -1.14 29.79 4.69
C ASP A 168 -2.16 28.91 3.96
N VAL A 169 -2.34 27.65 4.37
CA VAL A 169 -3.29 26.67 3.82
C VAL A 169 -3.97 25.88 4.92
N ASP A 170 -5.10 25.24 4.60
CA ASP A 170 -5.76 24.26 5.50
C ASP A 170 -5.58 22.86 4.89
N ILE A 171 -4.70 22.05 5.49
CA ILE A 171 -4.44 20.68 5.03
C ILE A 171 -5.33 19.71 5.78
N ARG A 172 -6.14 18.92 5.05
CA ARG A 172 -7.09 17.93 5.59
C ARG A 172 -6.73 16.52 5.19
N GLY A 173 -6.54 15.66 6.21
CA GLY A 173 -6.22 14.24 6.01
C GLY A 173 -7.46 13.40 5.68
N MET A 174 -7.47 12.73 4.50
CA MET A 174 -8.53 11.80 4.12
C MET A 174 -8.06 10.83 3.02
N GLY A 175 -8.82 9.74 2.81
CA GLY A 175 -8.54 8.81 1.72
C GLY A 175 -8.93 9.38 0.35
N SER A 176 -8.42 8.78 -0.73
CA SER A 176 -8.61 9.28 -2.10
C SER A 176 -10.08 9.45 -2.51
N GLY A 177 -10.94 8.51 -2.16
CA GLY A 177 -12.38 8.57 -2.50
C GLY A 177 -13.09 9.75 -1.83
N ASP A 178 -12.78 9.96 -0.54
CA ASP A 178 -13.32 11.09 0.22
C ASP A 178 -12.77 12.43 -0.32
N ALA A 179 -11.49 12.48 -0.70
CA ALA A 179 -10.86 13.66 -1.28
C ALA A 179 -11.52 14.05 -2.62
N ILE A 180 -11.78 13.11 -3.53
CA ILE A 180 -12.51 13.36 -4.79
C ILE A 180 -13.93 13.85 -4.48
N THR A 181 -14.62 13.23 -3.53
CA THR A 181 -15.97 13.64 -3.11
C THR A 181 -15.96 15.07 -2.54
N ALA A 182 -14.99 15.40 -1.70
CA ALA A 182 -14.84 16.74 -1.12
C ALA A 182 -14.53 17.80 -2.19
N LEU A 183 -13.66 17.47 -3.17
CA LEU A 183 -13.36 18.34 -4.31
C LEU A 183 -14.60 18.58 -5.17
N THR A 184 -15.38 17.54 -5.45
CA THR A 184 -16.62 17.59 -6.22
C THR A 184 -17.66 18.49 -5.54
N ALA A 185 -17.79 18.39 -4.23
CA ALA A 185 -18.67 19.21 -3.41
C ALA A 185 -18.20 20.65 -3.23
N GLY A 186 -16.94 20.97 -3.61
CA GLY A 186 -16.33 22.29 -3.36
C GLY A 186 -16.02 22.54 -1.88
N SER A 187 -15.95 21.50 -1.05
CA SER A 187 -15.56 21.61 0.36
C SER A 187 -14.04 21.60 0.58
N VAL A 188 -13.29 21.28 -0.46
CA VAL A 188 -11.87 21.52 -0.59
C VAL A 188 -11.55 22.14 -1.95
N ASP A 189 -10.49 22.93 -2.03
CA ASP A 189 -10.06 23.62 -3.25
C ASP A 189 -9.12 22.78 -4.11
N ALA A 190 -8.35 21.90 -3.48
CA ALA A 190 -7.38 21.03 -4.13
C ALA A 190 -7.27 19.69 -3.41
N ILE A 191 -6.76 18.69 -4.14
CA ILE A 191 -6.40 17.37 -3.56
C ILE A 191 -4.99 16.98 -4.01
N PHE A 192 -4.23 16.35 -3.13
CA PHE A 192 -2.95 15.72 -3.46
C PHE A 192 -3.00 14.25 -3.07
N VAL A 193 -3.18 13.39 -4.04
CA VAL A 193 -3.54 11.97 -3.85
C VAL A 193 -2.81 11.06 -4.84
N PRO A 194 -2.64 9.76 -4.52
CA PRO A 194 -2.01 8.80 -5.43
C PRO A 194 -2.91 8.48 -6.63
N ALA A 195 -2.28 8.10 -7.73
CA ALA A 195 -2.96 7.57 -8.90
C ALA A 195 -3.74 6.27 -8.54
N PRO A 196 -4.92 6.03 -9.15
CA PRO A 196 -5.47 6.73 -10.34
C PRO A 196 -6.31 7.97 -10.01
N SER A 197 -6.41 8.36 -8.75
CA SER A 197 -7.37 9.38 -8.28
C SER A 197 -7.23 10.76 -8.97
N PRO A 198 -6.01 11.27 -9.30
CA PRO A 198 -5.87 12.49 -10.08
C PRO A 198 -6.54 12.38 -11.45
N THR A 199 -6.35 11.26 -12.15
CA THR A 199 -6.98 11.01 -13.46
C THR A 199 -8.48 10.89 -13.34
N ILE A 200 -9.00 10.20 -12.33
CA ILE A 200 -10.44 10.10 -12.06
C ILE A 200 -11.05 11.48 -11.88
N ALA A 201 -10.43 12.36 -11.08
CA ALA A 201 -10.94 13.72 -10.87
C ALA A 201 -10.98 14.55 -12.16
N VAL A 202 -10.05 14.32 -13.10
CA VAL A 202 -10.05 14.96 -14.43
C VAL A 202 -11.14 14.38 -15.32
N GLU A 203 -11.27 13.06 -15.41
CA GLU A 203 -12.28 12.39 -16.23
C GLU A 203 -13.71 12.71 -15.76
N ASP A 204 -13.91 12.86 -14.45
CA ASP A 204 -15.18 13.30 -13.86
C ASP A 204 -15.45 14.82 -14.07
N GLY A 205 -14.49 15.56 -14.63
CA GLY A 205 -14.62 17.00 -14.90
C GLY A 205 -14.70 17.85 -13.62
N VAL A 206 -14.17 17.36 -12.49
CA VAL A 206 -14.23 18.07 -11.21
C VAL A 206 -12.98 18.87 -10.89
N GLY A 207 -11.85 18.59 -11.59
CA GLY A 207 -10.59 19.30 -11.38
C GLY A 207 -9.63 19.18 -12.57
N LYS A 208 -8.45 19.77 -12.41
CA LYS A 208 -7.31 19.65 -13.33
C LYS A 208 -6.03 19.33 -12.56
N ILE A 209 -5.21 18.43 -13.09
CA ILE A 209 -3.89 18.15 -12.53
C ILE A 209 -3.00 19.35 -12.84
N VAL A 210 -2.29 19.85 -11.83
CA VAL A 210 -1.41 21.03 -11.94
C VAL A 210 0.04 20.74 -11.60
N ALA A 211 0.32 19.62 -10.94
CA ALA A 211 1.66 19.11 -10.71
C ALA A 211 1.62 17.62 -10.40
N TRP A 212 2.68 16.91 -10.78
CA TRP A 212 2.94 15.55 -10.33
C TRP A 212 3.98 15.53 -9.20
N SER A 213 3.98 14.48 -8.43
CA SER A 213 4.86 14.37 -7.25
C SER A 213 6.35 14.31 -7.60
N GLY A 214 6.72 13.85 -8.81
CA GLY A 214 8.08 13.90 -9.29
C GLY A 214 8.59 15.32 -9.60
N GLU A 215 7.69 16.26 -9.88
CA GLU A 215 8.04 17.68 -9.97
C GLU A 215 8.32 18.29 -8.58
N MET A 216 7.73 17.69 -7.52
CA MET A 216 7.97 18.11 -6.14
C MET A 216 9.26 17.50 -5.58
N GLU A 217 9.49 16.22 -5.89
CA GLU A 217 10.70 15.47 -5.51
C GLU A 217 10.92 14.33 -6.49
N GLU A 218 11.93 14.47 -7.35
CA GLU A 218 12.24 13.50 -8.39
C GLU A 218 12.67 12.15 -7.79
N ASN A 219 12.14 11.05 -8.36
CA ASN A 219 12.43 9.66 -7.97
C ASN A 219 12.18 9.33 -6.49
N HIS A 220 11.33 10.08 -5.81
CA HIS A 220 11.02 9.79 -4.41
C HIS A 220 10.38 8.41 -4.25
N GLY A 221 10.84 7.66 -3.22
CA GLY A 221 10.27 6.35 -2.87
C GLY A 221 8.89 6.51 -2.24
N CYS A 222 7.85 6.06 -2.95
CA CYS A 222 6.49 6.17 -2.44
C CYS A 222 6.05 4.89 -1.72
N CYS A 223 5.92 3.78 -2.45
CA CYS A 223 5.44 2.53 -1.87
C CYS A 223 6.54 1.47 -1.78
N VAL A 224 6.43 0.64 -0.76
CA VAL A 224 7.38 -0.42 -0.40
C VAL A 224 6.66 -1.73 -0.08
N LEU A 225 7.39 -2.83 -0.24
CA LEU A 225 7.00 -4.15 0.24
C LEU A 225 7.67 -4.38 1.59
N ILE A 226 6.86 -4.57 2.63
CA ILE A 226 7.35 -4.89 3.96
C ILE A 226 6.91 -6.29 4.38
N VAL A 227 7.74 -6.94 5.18
CA VAL A 227 7.49 -8.27 5.74
C VAL A 227 7.71 -8.23 7.24
N SER A 228 6.86 -8.91 7.99
CA SER A 228 6.98 -8.99 9.45
C SER A 228 8.30 -9.65 9.86
N GLY A 229 8.94 -9.13 10.90
CA GLY A 229 10.19 -9.69 11.44
C GLY A 229 10.05 -11.14 11.89
N LYS A 230 8.84 -11.53 12.33
CA LYS A 230 8.53 -12.93 12.63
C LYS A 230 8.70 -13.81 11.38
N LEU A 231 8.10 -13.42 10.25
CA LEU A 231 8.18 -14.21 9.01
C LEU A 231 9.63 -14.26 8.48
N ILE A 232 10.36 -13.14 8.57
CA ILE A 232 11.78 -13.04 8.21
C ILE A 232 12.62 -14.06 9.00
N ARG A 233 12.43 -14.16 10.30
CA ARG A 233 13.21 -15.09 11.14
C ARG A 233 12.80 -16.54 11.00
N GLU A 234 11.51 -16.81 10.84
CA GLU A 234 10.98 -18.18 10.82
C GLU A 234 11.10 -18.83 9.44
N ASN A 235 11.00 -18.04 8.35
CA ASN A 235 10.91 -18.55 6.98
C ASN A 235 11.63 -17.63 5.97
N PRO A 236 12.96 -17.43 6.06
CA PRO A 236 13.69 -16.51 5.18
C PRO A 236 13.63 -16.90 3.70
N GLU A 237 13.56 -18.21 3.38
CA GLU A 237 13.41 -18.68 2.00
C GLU A 237 12.04 -18.28 1.41
N LEU A 238 10.97 -18.35 2.21
CA LEU A 238 9.65 -17.87 1.81
C LEU A 238 9.69 -16.36 1.51
N VAL A 239 10.36 -15.56 2.35
CA VAL A 239 10.51 -14.11 2.12
C VAL A 239 11.24 -13.84 0.81
N THR A 240 12.31 -14.59 0.51
CA THR A 240 13.02 -14.52 -0.78
C THR A 240 12.08 -14.80 -1.96
N ASP A 241 11.20 -15.79 -1.85
CA ASP A 241 10.26 -16.12 -2.92
C ASP A 241 9.09 -15.12 -3.02
N ILE A 242 8.70 -14.48 -1.92
CA ILE A 242 7.79 -13.33 -1.94
C ILE A 242 8.43 -12.19 -2.76
N VAL A 243 9.70 -11.87 -2.51
CA VAL A 243 10.41 -10.83 -3.26
C VAL A 243 10.57 -11.19 -4.73
N LYS A 244 10.91 -12.45 -5.07
CA LYS A 244 10.95 -12.94 -6.48
C LYS A 244 9.60 -12.77 -7.18
N THR A 245 8.51 -13.12 -6.50
CA THR A 245 7.16 -12.99 -7.04
C THR A 245 6.80 -11.53 -7.28
N HIS A 246 7.16 -10.65 -6.35
CA HIS A 246 6.98 -9.21 -6.49
C HIS A 246 7.78 -8.66 -7.69
N ILE A 247 9.05 -9.03 -7.85
CA ILE A 247 9.88 -8.63 -9.00
C ILE A 247 9.22 -9.06 -10.31
N ARG A 248 8.85 -10.36 -10.41
CA ARG A 248 8.15 -10.90 -11.58
C ARG A 248 6.87 -10.11 -11.91
N ALA A 249 6.10 -9.77 -10.91
CA ALA A 249 4.84 -9.04 -11.08
C ALA A 249 5.08 -7.57 -11.48
N SER A 250 6.10 -6.92 -10.94
CA SER A 250 6.47 -5.55 -11.29
C SER A 250 6.96 -5.44 -12.73
N ASP A 251 7.82 -6.36 -13.15
CA ASP A 251 8.30 -6.46 -14.53
C ASP A 251 7.15 -6.73 -15.50
N TYR A 252 6.26 -7.65 -15.11
CA TYR A 252 5.08 -7.99 -15.90
C TYR A 252 4.14 -6.79 -16.06
N SER A 253 3.83 -6.08 -14.99
CA SER A 253 2.96 -4.90 -15.01
C SER A 253 3.50 -3.84 -15.95
N THR A 254 4.82 -3.61 -15.94
CA THR A 254 5.49 -2.65 -16.83
C THR A 254 5.41 -3.06 -18.30
N ALA A 255 5.52 -4.36 -18.58
CA ALA A 255 5.49 -4.89 -19.95
C ALA A 255 4.06 -5.06 -20.51
N HIS A 256 3.02 -5.12 -19.67
CA HIS A 256 1.65 -5.46 -20.04
C HIS A 256 0.64 -4.47 -19.41
N LEU A 257 0.77 -3.19 -19.75
CA LEU A 257 -0.05 -2.10 -19.17
C LEU A 257 -1.56 -2.31 -19.37
N ASP A 258 -1.95 -2.84 -20.53
CA ASP A 258 -3.34 -3.16 -20.87
C ASP A 258 -3.95 -4.16 -19.87
N GLU A 259 -3.25 -5.24 -19.59
CA GLU A 259 -3.68 -6.28 -18.66
C GLU A 259 -3.60 -5.80 -17.20
N ALA A 260 -2.55 -5.02 -16.86
CA ALA A 260 -2.43 -4.40 -15.55
C ALA A 260 -3.63 -3.47 -15.26
N ALA A 261 -4.10 -2.72 -16.27
CA ALA A 261 -5.28 -1.89 -16.15
C ALA A 261 -6.57 -2.71 -15.96
N GLU A 262 -6.71 -3.81 -16.68
CA GLU A 262 -7.84 -4.73 -16.55
C GLU A 262 -7.91 -5.37 -15.16
N VAL A 263 -6.78 -5.89 -14.68
CA VAL A 263 -6.69 -6.49 -13.34
C VAL A 263 -7.01 -5.45 -12.27
N PHE A 264 -6.42 -4.25 -12.36
CA PHE A 264 -6.72 -3.19 -11.39
C PHE A 264 -8.20 -2.77 -11.41
N ALA A 265 -8.79 -2.64 -12.58
CA ALA A 265 -10.22 -2.35 -12.73
C ALA A 265 -11.09 -3.44 -12.05
N GLY A 266 -10.68 -4.70 -12.10
CA GLY A 266 -11.35 -5.81 -11.41
C GLY A 266 -11.28 -5.75 -9.87
N TYR A 267 -10.29 -5.03 -9.31
CA TYR A 267 -10.15 -4.79 -7.86
C TYR A 267 -10.87 -3.54 -7.38
N THR A 268 -11.27 -2.67 -8.30
CA THR A 268 -11.87 -1.37 -8.00
C THR A 268 -13.20 -1.21 -8.76
N LYS A 269 -13.86 -0.07 -8.59
CA LYS A 269 -15.06 0.27 -9.37
C LYS A 269 -14.73 1.09 -10.62
N ASN A 270 -13.45 1.29 -10.92
CA ASN A 270 -13.02 2.08 -12.06
C ASN A 270 -13.12 1.26 -13.35
N THR A 271 -13.30 1.94 -14.48
CA THR A 271 -13.23 1.30 -15.79
C THR A 271 -11.79 1.11 -16.22
N LYS A 272 -11.51 0.08 -17.04
CA LYS A 272 -10.20 -0.16 -17.63
C LYS A 272 -9.67 1.08 -18.36
N ASP A 273 -10.50 1.75 -19.13
CA ASP A 273 -10.15 2.97 -19.90
C ASP A 273 -9.57 4.09 -19.00
N VAL A 274 -10.21 4.35 -17.85
CA VAL A 274 -9.71 5.35 -16.89
C VAL A 274 -8.36 4.94 -16.29
N ILE A 275 -8.16 3.65 -16.03
CA ILE A 275 -6.90 3.16 -15.49
C ILE A 275 -5.78 3.22 -16.54
N GLU A 276 -6.06 2.86 -17.80
CA GLU A 276 -5.10 3.02 -18.91
C GLU A 276 -4.69 4.48 -19.09
N LYS A 277 -5.65 5.42 -19.03
CA LYS A 277 -5.34 6.85 -19.05
C LYS A 277 -4.47 7.26 -17.86
N SER A 278 -4.71 6.69 -16.67
CA SER A 278 -3.88 6.95 -15.51
C SER A 278 -2.44 6.49 -15.72
N PHE A 279 -2.23 5.26 -16.21
CA PHE A 279 -0.90 4.73 -16.50
C PHE A 279 -0.14 5.52 -17.57
N ASN A 280 -0.86 6.03 -18.56
CA ASN A 280 -0.25 6.79 -19.64
C ASN A 280 0.11 8.25 -19.25
N ASN A 281 -0.51 8.80 -18.22
CA ASN A 281 -0.38 10.20 -17.86
C ASN A 281 0.35 10.45 -16.54
N TRP A 282 0.52 9.45 -15.68
CA TRP A 282 1.19 9.63 -14.39
C TRP A 282 2.72 9.63 -14.53
N ASP A 283 3.40 10.17 -13.54
CA ASP A 283 4.87 10.18 -13.46
C ASP A 283 5.44 9.00 -12.65
N GLY A 284 4.58 8.11 -12.15
CA GLY A 284 4.96 6.95 -11.35
C GLY A 284 5.69 5.88 -12.14
N LYS A 285 6.55 5.13 -11.45
CA LYS A 285 7.27 3.98 -12.01
C LYS A 285 7.23 2.83 -11.00
N TRP A 286 6.83 1.65 -11.46
CA TRP A 286 7.02 0.45 -10.65
C TRP A 286 8.49 0.07 -10.65
N VAL A 287 9.01 -0.15 -9.45
CA VAL A 287 10.41 -0.51 -9.20
C VAL A 287 10.43 -1.56 -8.09
N SER A 288 11.38 -2.49 -8.17
CA SER A 288 11.49 -3.54 -7.16
C SER A 288 12.78 -3.48 -6.35
N ASP A 289 13.85 -2.85 -6.87
CA ASP A 289 15.12 -2.70 -6.15
C ASP A 289 14.99 -1.70 -5.00
N PRO A 290 15.10 -2.13 -3.74
CA PRO A 290 14.95 -1.22 -2.60
C PRO A 290 16.09 -0.20 -2.48
N ARG A 291 17.25 -0.44 -3.12
CA ARG A 291 18.40 0.47 -3.08
C ARG A 291 18.15 1.77 -3.85
N VAL A 292 17.26 1.74 -4.86
CA VAL A 292 16.94 2.96 -5.64
C VAL A 292 16.11 3.97 -4.86
N ILE A 293 15.49 3.55 -3.76
CA ILE A 293 14.66 4.40 -2.90
C ILE A 293 15.26 4.67 -1.52
N GLU A 294 16.40 4.07 -1.18
CA GLU A 294 17.02 4.16 0.14
C GLU A 294 17.21 5.62 0.57
N ASP A 295 17.92 6.41 -0.23
CA ASP A 295 18.20 7.81 0.08
C ASP A 295 16.93 8.63 0.27
N SER A 296 15.92 8.41 -0.56
CA SER A 296 14.63 9.12 -0.45
C SER A 296 13.88 8.73 0.82
N VAL A 297 13.79 7.44 1.14
CA VAL A 297 13.12 6.96 2.36
C VAL A 297 13.85 7.46 3.60
N MET A 298 15.17 7.45 3.61
CA MET A 298 15.96 7.97 4.74
C MET A 298 15.87 9.51 4.85
N ASN A 299 15.63 10.22 3.75
CA ASN A 299 15.28 11.64 3.81
C ASN A 299 13.90 11.86 4.43
N TYR A 300 12.92 10.98 4.20
CA TYR A 300 11.62 11.07 4.89
C TYR A 300 11.76 10.88 6.41
N VAL A 301 12.69 10.05 6.90
CA VAL A 301 13.00 9.97 8.34
C VAL A 301 13.29 11.37 8.88
N LYS A 302 14.23 12.10 8.23
CA LYS A 302 14.62 13.46 8.64
C LYS A 302 13.47 14.46 8.54
N GLU A 303 12.66 14.39 7.48
CA GLU A 303 11.50 15.28 7.33
C GLU A 303 10.43 14.98 8.39
N GLN A 304 10.16 13.72 8.68
CA GLN A 304 9.20 13.33 9.73
C GLN A 304 9.68 13.74 11.13
N VAL A 305 10.99 13.72 11.40
CA VAL A 305 11.53 14.28 12.64
C VAL A 305 11.28 15.80 12.72
N LYS A 306 11.52 16.54 11.62
CA LYS A 306 11.25 17.99 11.55
C LYS A 306 9.76 18.32 11.71
N LEU A 307 8.89 17.47 11.21
CA LEU A 307 7.43 17.61 11.35
C LEU A 307 6.91 17.15 12.73
N GLY A 308 7.76 16.52 13.55
CA GLY A 308 7.39 16.01 14.87
C GLY A 308 6.64 14.66 14.83
N TYR A 309 6.60 13.99 13.69
CA TYR A 309 6.00 12.65 13.53
C TYR A 309 6.91 11.54 14.06
N LEU A 310 8.23 11.75 13.97
CA LEU A 310 9.25 10.90 14.61
C LEU A 310 9.98 11.68 15.70
N LYS A 311 10.40 10.97 16.76
CA LYS A 311 11.14 11.57 17.87
C LYS A 311 12.63 11.69 17.58
N GLU A 312 13.17 10.75 16.78
CA GLU A 312 14.59 10.62 16.46
C GLU A 312 14.78 9.93 15.10
N ASP A 313 15.99 10.02 14.58
CA ASP A 313 16.36 9.35 13.34
C ASP A 313 16.35 7.83 13.50
N LEU A 314 16.01 7.14 12.42
CA LEU A 314 16.06 5.68 12.31
C LEU A 314 17.32 5.26 11.53
N PRO A 315 18.12 4.29 11.99
CA PRO A 315 19.21 3.76 11.19
C PRO A 315 18.70 2.89 10.03
N VAL A 316 19.45 2.87 8.91
CA VAL A 316 19.06 2.15 7.69
C VAL A 316 18.73 0.68 7.94
N ASP A 317 19.55 0.01 8.74
CA ASP A 317 19.37 -1.40 9.08
C ASP A 317 18.14 -1.69 9.96
N SER A 318 17.59 -0.68 10.64
CA SER A 318 16.29 -0.81 11.30
C SER A 318 15.11 -0.78 10.32
N VAL A 319 15.28 -0.16 9.17
CA VAL A 319 14.25 0.08 8.15
C VAL A 319 14.29 -0.97 7.04
N PHE A 320 15.47 -1.23 6.49
CA PHE A 320 15.67 -2.09 5.33
C PHE A 320 16.32 -3.42 5.67
N ASP A 321 16.00 -4.44 4.86
CA ASP A 321 16.78 -5.67 4.71
C ASP A 321 16.96 -5.97 3.22
N PHE A 322 18.10 -5.55 2.67
CA PHE A 322 18.43 -5.69 1.25
C PHE A 322 18.77 -7.14 0.86
N SER A 323 19.10 -7.99 1.82
CA SER A 323 19.58 -9.36 1.56
C SER A 323 18.57 -10.21 0.80
N PHE A 324 17.28 -9.97 1.02
CA PHE A 324 16.20 -10.68 0.31
C PHE A 324 16.11 -10.32 -1.18
N TYR A 325 16.30 -9.04 -1.51
CA TYR A 325 16.36 -8.62 -2.91
C TYR A 325 17.61 -9.16 -3.59
N GLU A 326 18.76 -9.11 -2.92
CA GLU A 326 20.01 -9.68 -3.42
C GLU A 326 19.90 -11.18 -3.67
N ALA A 327 19.33 -11.94 -2.72
CA ALA A 327 19.07 -13.36 -2.87
C ALA A 327 18.06 -13.67 -3.99
N ALA A 328 17.03 -12.82 -4.14
CA ALA A 328 16.02 -12.99 -5.18
C ALA A 328 16.57 -12.75 -6.60
N THR A 329 17.59 -11.89 -6.74
CA THR A 329 18.20 -11.50 -8.04
C THR A 329 19.54 -12.16 -8.30
N ALA A 330 20.09 -12.94 -7.36
CA ALA A 330 21.32 -13.71 -7.56
C ALA A 330 21.15 -14.65 -8.75
N LYS A 331 22.10 -14.60 -9.69
CA LYS A 331 22.14 -15.57 -10.79
C LYS A 331 22.46 -16.95 -10.21
N ALA A 332 21.59 -17.93 -10.51
CA ALA A 332 21.81 -19.33 -10.18
C ALA A 332 23.02 -19.91 -10.93
#